data_abbef40d6fae94241fdcfc66bc058389
#
_entry.id   abbef40d6fae94241fdcfc66bc058389
#
_cell.length_a   1.000
_cell.length_b   1.000
_cell.length_c   1.000
_cell.angle_alpha   90.00
_cell.angle_beta   90.00
_cell.angle_gamma   90.00
#
_symmetry.space_group_name_H-M   'P 1'
#
loop_
_entity.id
_entity.type
_entity.pdbx_description
1 polymer ?
#
loop_
_entity_poly.entity_id
_entity_poly.type
_entity_poly.pdbx_seq_one_letter_code
_entity_poly.pdbx_strand_id
1 'polypeptide(L)'
;MIYSARNLSRLGNHIGVQVMSKPDQGIKQDLKRILVVDDEPSINDLISTILKFSGFEVRSAMNGAEALTVAEEFKPHALVLDVMMPGMNGFEVCEKLRKDGLKVGVLFLTAKDSTDDKVAGLTVGGDDYMVKPFSLEELIARVRAILRRTGDIQIVTDDELIRFADLELNEATHEVKRGGNLIELSPTEFILLRYLLINADRVVSKAQILDHVWQYDFRGDAGIVETYISYLRKKIDIVDPQLIHTVRGVGYRLRLPSKVA
;
A
#
# COMPACT_ATOMS: atom_id res chain seq x y z
N MET A 1 60.55 -18.64 -10.65
CA MET A 1 61.23 -17.34 -10.80
C MET A 1 60.49 -16.30 -10.05
N ILE A 2 61.10 -15.79 -9.00
CA ILE A 2 60.61 -14.84 -8.03
C ILE A 2 60.76 -13.45 -8.66
N TYR A 3 59.75 -12.62 -8.70
CA TYR A 3 59.95 -11.19 -8.85
C TYR A 3 59.24 -10.44 -7.69
N SER A 4 60.12 -9.78 -7.00
CA SER A 4 60.04 -9.06 -5.76
C SER A 4 59.22 -7.78 -5.89
N ALA A 5 58.42 -7.51 -4.88
CA ALA A 5 57.88 -6.19 -4.57
C ALA A 5 58.98 -5.24 -4.14
N ARG A 6 59.24 -4.16 -4.88
CA ARG A 6 59.85 -2.89 -4.42
C ARG A 6 59.82 -1.87 -5.55
N ASN A 7 59.19 -0.76 -5.24
CA ASN A 7 59.27 0.58 -5.82
C ASN A 7 57.95 1.13 -6.39
N LEU A 8 57.24 1.80 -5.52
CA LEU A 8 56.45 3.00 -5.83
C LEU A 8 56.18 3.77 -4.53
N SER A 9 57.27 4.28 -3.96
CA SER A 9 57.22 5.38 -3.01
C SER A 9 57.87 6.57 -3.67
N ARG A 10 57.05 7.50 -4.20
CA ARG A 10 57.33 8.92 -4.40
C ARG A 10 56.47 9.47 -5.53
N LEU A 11 55.42 10.16 -5.11
CA LEU A 11 54.85 11.38 -5.71
C LEU A 11 53.51 11.60 -5.04
N GLY A 12 53.47 12.48 -4.13
CA GLY A 12 52.91 13.79 -4.23
C GLY A 12 51.85 13.99 -3.19
N ASN A 13 52.21 14.57 -2.03
CA ASN A 13 51.28 15.32 -1.18
C ASN A 13 50.40 16.23 -2.04
N HIS A 14 49.07 16.16 -1.88
CA HIS A 14 48.18 17.30 -1.59
C HIS A 14 46.71 16.83 -1.69
N ILE A 15 46.02 17.15 -0.66
CA ILE A 15 44.59 17.10 -0.36
C ILE A 15 44.25 16.02 0.68
N GLY A 16 44.32 16.49 1.92
CA GLY A 16 43.82 15.74 3.07
C GLY A 16 42.31 15.58 3.00
N VAL A 17 41.85 14.38 2.65
CA VAL A 17 40.53 13.90 3.01
C VAL A 17 40.76 12.76 3.99
N GLN A 18 40.67 13.11 5.26
CA GLN A 18 40.63 12.16 6.35
C GLN A 18 39.28 11.41 6.27
N VAL A 19 39.29 10.26 5.64
CA VAL A 19 38.14 9.34 5.71
C VAL A 19 38.12 8.78 7.12
N MET A 20 37.42 9.48 8.01
CA MET A 20 37.02 8.91 9.28
C MET A 20 36.02 7.79 8.95
N SER A 21 36.50 6.56 8.97
CA SER A 21 35.64 5.37 9.05
C SER A 21 34.90 5.45 10.39
N LYS A 22 33.63 5.92 10.32
CA LYS A 22 32.70 5.71 11.43
C LYS A 22 32.50 4.20 11.60
N PRO A 23 32.51 3.69 12.86
CA PRO A 23 32.18 2.31 13.08
C PRO A 23 30.79 2.04 12.53
N ASP A 24 30.66 0.95 11.80
CA ASP A 24 29.43 0.37 11.29
C ASP A 24 28.45 0.17 12.47
N GLN A 25 27.62 1.18 12.71
CA GLN A 25 26.45 1.02 13.57
C GLN A 25 25.47 0.23 12.70
N GLY A 26 25.48 -1.08 12.91
CA GLY A 26 24.52 -2.01 12.31
C GLY A 26 23.11 -1.43 12.45
N ILE A 27 22.62 -0.84 11.37
CA ILE A 27 21.21 -0.47 11.22
C ILE A 27 20.48 -1.80 11.32
N LYS A 28 19.88 -2.10 12.49
CA LYS A 28 18.85 -3.12 12.58
C LYS A 28 17.79 -2.68 11.59
N GLN A 29 17.79 -3.26 10.39
CA GLN A 29 16.69 -3.13 9.47
C GLN A 29 15.46 -3.65 10.22
N ASP A 30 14.56 -2.73 10.57
CA ASP A 30 13.32 -3.07 11.25
C ASP A 30 12.49 -3.87 10.23
N LEU A 31 12.43 -5.19 10.45
CA LEU A 31 11.75 -6.10 9.54
C LEU A 31 10.28 -5.72 9.45
N LYS A 32 9.75 -5.64 8.25
CA LYS A 32 8.32 -5.37 8.07
C LYS A 32 7.51 -6.54 8.63
N ARG A 33 6.54 -6.21 9.50
CA ARG A 33 5.69 -7.16 10.22
C ARG A 33 4.44 -7.48 9.41
N ILE A 34 4.18 -8.76 9.21
CA ILE A 34 3.01 -9.27 8.48
C ILE A 34 2.19 -10.15 9.41
N LEU A 35 0.88 -9.93 9.45
CA LEU A 35 -0.06 -10.84 10.12
C LEU A 35 -0.78 -11.67 9.06
N VAL A 36 -0.66 -12.99 9.19
CA VAL A 36 -1.37 -13.96 8.33
C VAL A 36 -2.57 -14.51 9.10
N VAL A 37 -3.75 -14.46 8.47
CA VAL A 37 -5.00 -14.91 9.08
C VAL A 37 -5.73 -15.82 8.11
N ASP A 38 -5.80 -17.10 8.45
CA ASP A 38 -6.47 -18.13 7.66
C ASP A 38 -6.84 -19.27 8.61
N ASP A 39 -8.06 -19.78 8.57
CA ASP A 39 -8.53 -20.83 9.48
C ASP A 39 -8.05 -22.23 9.06
N GLU A 40 -7.48 -22.37 7.87
CA GLU A 40 -6.86 -23.61 7.41
C GLU A 40 -5.38 -23.65 7.80
N PRO A 41 -4.96 -24.55 8.75
CA PRO A 41 -3.60 -24.57 9.28
C PRO A 41 -2.53 -24.73 8.20
N SER A 42 -2.82 -25.57 7.18
CA SER A 42 -1.87 -25.85 6.07
C SER A 42 -1.61 -24.61 5.21
N ILE A 43 -2.62 -23.80 4.93
CA ILE A 43 -2.49 -22.57 4.17
C ILE A 43 -1.79 -21.50 5.01
N ASN A 44 -2.21 -21.35 6.27
CA ASN A 44 -1.63 -20.41 7.22
C ASN A 44 -0.12 -20.64 7.40
N ASP A 45 0.27 -21.91 7.66
CA ASP A 45 1.67 -22.31 7.82
C ASP A 45 2.49 -22.09 6.55
N LEU A 46 1.93 -22.44 5.37
CA LEU A 46 2.59 -22.26 4.08
C LEU A 46 2.87 -20.77 3.82
N ILE A 47 1.87 -19.92 3.95
CA ILE A 47 2.01 -18.47 3.73
C ILE A 47 2.99 -17.88 4.75
N SER A 48 2.84 -18.22 6.02
CA SER A 48 3.71 -17.73 7.09
C SER A 48 5.17 -18.12 6.86
N THR A 49 5.41 -19.34 6.44
CA THR A 49 6.76 -19.85 6.16
C THR A 49 7.40 -19.11 5.00
N ILE A 50 6.71 -18.96 3.87
CA ILE A 50 7.27 -18.32 2.68
C ILE A 50 7.53 -16.81 2.91
N LEU A 51 6.67 -16.14 3.67
CA LEU A 51 6.87 -14.73 4.02
C LEU A 51 8.08 -14.55 4.96
N LYS A 52 8.28 -15.47 5.92
CA LYS A 52 9.51 -15.49 6.77
C LYS A 52 10.77 -15.66 5.92
N PHE A 53 10.77 -16.62 4.98
CA PHE A 53 11.88 -16.80 4.04
C PHE A 53 12.10 -15.59 3.13
N SER A 54 11.07 -14.79 2.87
CA SER A 54 11.14 -13.58 2.07
C SER A 54 11.64 -12.35 2.85
N GLY A 55 12.02 -12.53 4.13
CA GLY A 55 12.63 -11.50 4.96
C GLY A 55 11.63 -10.66 5.75
N PHE A 56 10.42 -11.16 6.01
CA PHE A 56 9.43 -10.51 6.84
C PHE A 56 9.41 -11.10 8.26
N GLU A 57 9.03 -10.29 9.24
CA GLU A 57 8.62 -10.78 10.55
C GLU A 57 7.13 -11.15 10.47
N VAL A 58 6.78 -12.40 10.82
CA VAL A 58 5.43 -12.92 10.60
C VAL A 58 4.86 -13.51 11.88
N ARG A 59 3.65 -13.07 12.23
CA ARG A 59 2.74 -13.77 13.16
C ARG A 59 1.54 -14.27 12.39
N SER A 60 0.87 -15.27 12.97
CA SER A 60 -0.34 -15.87 12.41
C SER A 60 -1.47 -15.88 13.42
N ALA A 61 -2.71 -15.93 12.90
CA ALA A 61 -3.94 -16.15 13.66
C ALA A 61 -4.84 -17.11 12.86
N MET A 62 -5.62 -17.92 13.57
CA MET A 62 -6.46 -18.96 12.99
C MET A 62 -7.93 -18.54 12.86
N ASN A 63 -8.30 -17.36 13.31
CA ASN A 63 -9.66 -16.83 13.26
C ASN A 63 -9.67 -15.30 13.46
N GLY A 64 -10.82 -14.68 13.19
CA GLY A 64 -10.94 -13.22 13.24
C GLY A 64 -10.76 -12.63 14.65
N ALA A 65 -11.19 -13.32 15.71
CA ALA A 65 -11.05 -12.81 17.07
C ALA A 65 -9.58 -12.79 17.51
N GLU A 66 -8.84 -13.86 17.23
CA GLU A 66 -7.40 -13.94 17.44
C GLU A 66 -6.65 -12.91 16.62
N ALA A 67 -7.06 -12.70 15.37
CA ALA A 67 -6.46 -11.70 14.48
C ALA A 67 -6.50 -10.29 15.06
N LEU A 68 -7.60 -9.88 15.68
CA LEU A 68 -7.72 -8.57 16.33
C LEU A 68 -6.75 -8.43 17.50
N THR A 69 -6.67 -9.45 18.35
CA THR A 69 -5.75 -9.46 19.50
C THR A 69 -4.29 -9.38 19.05
N VAL A 70 -3.92 -10.23 18.08
CA VAL A 70 -2.55 -10.25 17.55
C VAL A 70 -2.23 -8.94 16.83
N ALA A 71 -3.18 -8.33 16.11
CA ALA A 71 -2.96 -7.05 15.41
C ALA A 71 -2.67 -5.90 16.39
N GLU A 72 -3.37 -5.87 17.53
CA GLU A 72 -3.15 -4.86 18.57
C GLU A 72 -1.75 -4.97 19.20
N GLU A 73 -1.31 -6.19 19.53
CA GLU A 73 0.01 -6.44 20.12
C GLU A 73 1.16 -6.29 19.14
N PHE A 74 1.01 -6.88 17.97
CA PHE A 74 2.07 -7.02 16.97
C PHE A 74 2.24 -5.78 16.11
N LYS A 75 1.19 -4.98 15.95
CA LYS A 75 1.14 -3.79 15.11
C LYS A 75 1.70 -4.07 13.71
N PRO A 76 1.06 -4.95 12.94
CA PRO A 76 1.54 -5.35 11.62
C PRO A 76 1.52 -4.16 10.64
N HIS A 77 2.44 -4.17 9.66
CA HIS A 77 2.46 -3.23 8.55
C HIS A 77 1.52 -3.67 7.42
N ALA A 78 1.27 -5.00 7.31
CA ALA A 78 0.28 -5.55 6.40
C ALA A 78 -0.36 -6.82 6.97
N LEU A 79 -1.61 -7.10 6.51
CA LEU A 79 -2.34 -8.33 6.76
C LEU A 79 -2.49 -9.10 5.45
N VAL A 80 -2.35 -10.43 5.56
CA VAL A 80 -2.86 -11.40 4.57
C VAL A 80 -4.03 -12.09 5.24
N LEU A 81 -5.24 -11.88 4.72
CA LEU A 81 -6.47 -12.15 5.45
C LEU A 81 -7.44 -12.96 4.61
N ASP A 82 -7.72 -14.20 5.04
CA ASP A 82 -8.78 -14.97 4.39
C ASP A 82 -10.15 -14.35 4.63
N VAL A 83 -10.94 -14.29 3.57
CA VAL A 83 -12.31 -13.77 3.63
C VAL A 83 -13.23 -14.78 4.31
N MET A 84 -13.07 -16.06 3.99
CA MET A 84 -14.05 -17.12 4.34
C MET A 84 -13.65 -17.85 5.62
N MET A 85 -13.74 -17.18 6.77
CA MET A 85 -13.45 -17.80 8.06
C MET A 85 -14.73 -18.01 8.89
N PRO A 86 -14.80 -19.08 9.70
CA PRO A 86 -15.92 -19.30 10.62
C PRO A 86 -16.04 -18.20 11.68
N GLY A 87 -17.26 -17.81 12.01
CA GLY A 87 -17.57 -16.82 13.03
C GLY A 87 -17.38 -15.40 12.53
N MET A 88 -16.20 -14.82 12.66
CA MET A 88 -15.87 -13.49 12.16
C MET A 88 -15.11 -13.63 10.85
N ASN A 89 -15.71 -13.19 9.75
CA ASN A 89 -15.09 -13.23 8.44
C ASN A 89 -14.00 -12.14 8.26
N GLY A 90 -13.20 -12.25 7.19
CA GLY A 90 -12.09 -11.30 6.95
C GLY A 90 -12.54 -9.86 6.76
N PHE A 91 -13.71 -9.63 6.18
CA PHE A 91 -14.23 -8.27 6.01
C PHE A 91 -14.59 -7.61 7.35
N GLU A 92 -15.22 -8.38 8.24
CA GLU A 92 -15.57 -7.91 9.59
C GLU A 92 -14.31 -7.62 10.41
N VAL A 93 -13.25 -8.42 10.25
CA VAL A 93 -11.93 -8.15 10.87
C VAL A 93 -11.38 -6.82 10.36
N CYS A 94 -11.33 -6.62 9.04
CA CYS A 94 -10.82 -5.40 8.43
C CYS A 94 -11.62 -4.17 8.89
N GLU A 95 -12.96 -4.25 8.90
CA GLU A 95 -13.83 -3.17 9.36
C GLU A 95 -13.55 -2.77 10.82
N LYS A 96 -13.39 -3.75 11.72
CA LYS A 96 -13.05 -3.49 13.12
C LYS A 96 -11.69 -2.82 13.26
N LEU A 97 -10.65 -3.33 12.57
CA LEU A 97 -9.32 -2.72 12.58
C LEU A 97 -9.35 -1.27 12.08
N ARG A 98 -10.16 -0.97 11.05
CA ARG A 98 -10.36 0.41 10.54
C ARG A 98 -11.07 1.30 11.57
N LYS A 99 -12.12 0.79 12.25
CA LYS A 99 -12.82 1.51 13.32
C LYS A 99 -11.92 1.83 14.51
N ASP A 100 -10.98 0.93 14.80
CA ASP A 100 -9.97 1.10 15.85
C ASP A 100 -8.81 2.00 15.42
N GLY A 101 -8.88 2.60 14.21
CA GLY A 101 -7.91 3.56 13.68
C GLY A 101 -6.63 2.92 13.13
N LEU A 102 -6.57 1.59 12.97
CA LEU A 102 -5.39 0.92 12.40
C LEU A 102 -5.31 1.15 10.89
N LYS A 103 -4.31 1.92 10.47
CA LYS A 103 -3.96 2.15 9.05
C LYS A 103 -2.97 1.07 8.58
N VAL A 104 -3.44 -0.15 8.46
CA VAL A 104 -2.63 -1.31 8.02
C VAL A 104 -3.04 -1.73 6.61
N GLY A 105 -2.09 -2.11 5.77
CA GLY A 105 -2.40 -2.62 4.43
C GLY A 105 -3.02 -4.02 4.51
N VAL A 106 -4.07 -4.30 3.72
CA VAL A 106 -4.80 -5.57 3.76
C VAL A 106 -4.87 -6.22 2.37
N LEU A 107 -4.28 -7.42 2.27
CA LEU A 107 -4.46 -8.34 1.14
C LEU A 107 -5.51 -9.38 1.50
N PHE A 108 -6.65 -9.35 0.84
CA PHE A 108 -7.67 -10.38 1.00
C PHE A 108 -7.34 -11.63 0.17
N LEU A 109 -7.52 -12.80 0.78
CA LEU A 109 -7.57 -14.08 0.07
C LEU A 109 -9.03 -14.51 -0.07
N THR A 110 -9.47 -14.92 -1.26
CA THR A 110 -10.87 -15.26 -1.52
C THR A 110 -10.98 -16.49 -2.41
N ALA A 111 -12.09 -17.23 -2.29
CA ALA A 111 -12.43 -18.30 -3.22
C ALA A 111 -12.99 -17.72 -4.54
N LYS A 112 -12.84 -18.45 -5.65
CA LYS A 112 -13.06 -18.00 -7.03
C LYS A 112 -14.49 -17.54 -7.37
N ASP A 113 -15.51 -17.87 -6.57
CA ASP A 113 -16.90 -17.90 -7.03
C ASP A 113 -17.79 -16.73 -6.60
N SER A 114 -17.28 -15.66 -5.97
CA SER A 114 -18.12 -14.54 -5.57
C SER A 114 -17.65 -13.20 -6.13
N THR A 115 -18.28 -12.75 -7.22
CA THR A 115 -18.20 -11.35 -7.67
C THR A 115 -18.74 -10.40 -6.62
N ASP A 116 -19.68 -10.82 -5.78
CA ASP A 116 -20.28 -10.03 -4.71
C ASP A 116 -19.32 -9.84 -3.52
N ASP A 117 -18.48 -10.82 -3.20
CA ASP A 117 -17.47 -10.72 -2.13
C ASP A 117 -16.32 -9.77 -2.50
N LYS A 118 -15.94 -9.70 -3.77
CA LYS A 118 -14.93 -8.75 -4.26
C LYS A 118 -15.38 -7.30 -4.05
N VAL A 119 -16.65 -7.02 -4.33
CA VAL A 119 -17.24 -5.68 -4.14
C VAL A 119 -17.36 -5.36 -2.64
N ALA A 120 -17.76 -6.32 -1.83
CA ALA A 120 -17.89 -6.15 -0.38
C ALA A 120 -16.54 -5.87 0.28
N GLY A 121 -15.48 -6.64 -0.05
CA GLY A 121 -14.14 -6.51 0.59
C GLY A 121 -13.45 -5.20 0.30
N LEU A 122 -13.60 -4.69 -0.90
CA LEU A 122 -13.06 -3.39 -1.28
C LEU A 122 -13.85 -2.24 -0.62
N THR A 123 -15.14 -2.44 -0.30
CA THR A 123 -15.97 -1.45 0.41
C THR A 123 -15.51 -1.24 1.85
N VAL A 124 -14.93 -2.27 2.46
CA VAL A 124 -14.48 -2.29 3.87
C VAL A 124 -13.06 -1.76 4.06
N GLY A 125 -12.37 -1.38 2.98
CA GLY A 125 -11.03 -0.76 3.04
C GLY A 125 -9.86 -1.72 2.86
N GLY A 126 -10.04 -2.84 2.16
CA GLY A 126 -8.95 -3.68 1.67
C GLY A 126 -8.12 -2.98 0.59
N ASP A 127 -6.84 -3.30 0.50
CA ASP A 127 -5.90 -2.65 -0.43
C ASP A 127 -5.67 -3.45 -1.70
N ASP A 128 -5.84 -4.76 -1.63
CA ASP A 128 -5.77 -5.68 -2.78
C ASP A 128 -6.49 -6.99 -2.44
N TYR A 129 -6.77 -7.81 -3.46
CA TYR A 129 -7.35 -9.14 -3.28
C TYR A 129 -6.65 -10.17 -4.16
N MET A 130 -6.65 -11.43 -3.74
CA MET A 130 -6.09 -12.55 -4.47
C MET A 130 -7.01 -13.75 -4.38
N VAL A 131 -7.23 -14.41 -5.52
CA VAL A 131 -8.13 -15.55 -5.62
C VAL A 131 -7.39 -16.85 -5.37
N LYS A 132 -7.92 -17.73 -4.51
CA LYS A 132 -7.44 -19.10 -4.31
C LYS A 132 -7.88 -19.99 -5.51
N PRO A 133 -7.00 -20.84 -6.09
CA PRO A 133 -5.60 -21.03 -5.77
C PRO A 133 -4.69 -19.96 -6.38
N PHE A 134 -3.62 -19.59 -5.66
CA PHE A 134 -2.66 -18.56 -6.04
C PHE A 134 -1.23 -19.08 -6.06
N SER A 135 -0.33 -18.38 -6.74
CA SER A 135 1.10 -18.64 -6.64
C SER A 135 1.73 -17.90 -5.46
N LEU A 136 2.73 -18.52 -4.82
CA LEU A 136 3.45 -17.89 -3.70
C LEU A 136 4.25 -16.67 -4.15
N GLU A 137 4.74 -16.65 -5.38
CA GLU A 137 5.44 -15.51 -5.99
C GLU A 137 4.50 -14.31 -6.14
N GLU A 138 3.26 -14.55 -6.60
CA GLU A 138 2.24 -13.50 -6.69
C GLU A 138 1.88 -12.94 -5.32
N LEU A 139 1.71 -13.81 -4.31
CA LEU A 139 1.44 -13.37 -2.94
C LEU A 139 2.54 -12.45 -2.41
N ILE A 140 3.81 -12.84 -2.55
CA ILE A 140 4.95 -12.03 -2.10
C ILE A 140 4.99 -10.69 -2.84
N ALA A 141 4.76 -10.69 -4.16
CA ALA A 141 4.76 -9.47 -4.97
C ALA A 141 3.66 -8.49 -4.50
N ARG A 142 2.45 -8.98 -4.22
CA ARG A 142 1.32 -8.18 -3.72
C ARG A 142 1.57 -7.64 -2.31
N VAL A 143 2.08 -8.47 -1.39
CA VAL A 143 2.47 -8.02 -0.04
C VAL A 143 3.52 -6.92 -0.10
N ARG A 144 4.55 -7.08 -0.94
CA ARG A 144 5.56 -6.02 -1.15
C ARG A 144 4.96 -4.75 -1.74
N ALA A 145 4.01 -4.87 -2.67
CA ALA A 145 3.31 -3.73 -3.24
C ALA A 145 2.51 -2.96 -2.18
N ILE A 146 1.79 -3.67 -1.32
CA ILE A 146 1.04 -3.10 -0.20
C ILE A 146 1.99 -2.39 0.78
N LEU A 147 3.07 -3.06 1.22
CA LEU A 147 4.04 -2.49 2.15
C LEU A 147 4.72 -1.22 1.64
N ARG A 148 4.97 -1.13 0.34
CA ARG A 148 5.52 0.07 -0.28
C ARG A 148 4.54 1.24 -0.21
N ARG A 149 3.25 0.97 -0.24
CA ARG A 149 2.17 1.96 -0.11
C ARG A 149 1.98 2.43 1.33
N THR A 150 2.23 1.56 2.32
CA THR A 150 2.14 1.88 3.75
C THR A 150 3.45 2.40 4.35
N GLY A 151 4.51 2.51 3.54
CA GLY A 151 5.88 2.74 3.99
C GLY A 151 6.26 4.19 4.22
N ASP A 152 6.87 4.29 5.30
CA ASP A 152 7.83 5.22 5.90
C ASP A 152 7.53 6.72 5.86
N ILE A 153 7.13 7.18 7.03
CA ILE A 153 7.18 8.57 7.49
C ILE A 153 8.59 9.13 7.23
N GLN A 154 8.74 9.95 6.21
CA GLN A 154 9.86 10.85 6.09
C GLN A 154 9.47 12.22 6.65
N ILE A 155 10.44 12.87 7.25
CA ILE A 155 10.30 14.15 7.96
C ILE A 155 9.73 15.22 7.03
N VAL A 156 8.67 15.88 7.49
CA VAL A 156 7.87 16.87 6.77
C VAL A 156 8.70 18.11 6.42
N THR A 157 8.72 18.46 5.15
CA THR A 157 8.97 19.82 4.68
C THR A 157 7.69 20.36 4.03
N ASP A 158 7.48 21.67 4.01
CA ASP A 158 6.30 22.34 3.42
C ASP A 158 6.08 21.98 1.93
N ASP A 159 7.05 21.35 1.28
CA ASP A 159 7.01 20.90 -0.11
C ASP A 159 6.15 19.62 -0.35
N GLU A 160 5.69 18.95 0.71
CA GLU A 160 4.97 17.67 0.62
C GLU A 160 3.44 17.81 0.65
N LEU A 161 2.93 19.04 0.66
CA LEU A 161 1.51 19.32 0.65
C LEU A 161 1.00 19.59 -0.77
N ILE A 162 0.29 18.60 -1.33
CA ILE A 162 -0.35 18.75 -2.65
C ILE A 162 -1.73 19.37 -2.45
N ARG A 163 -1.99 20.49 -3.14
CA ARG A 163 -3.28 21.21 -3.10
C ARG A 163 -3.91 21.25 -4.48
N PHE A 164 -5.20 21.00 -4.52
CA PHE A 164 -6.03 21.19 -5.71
C PHE A 164 -7.43 21.63 -5.29
N ALA A 165 -7.82 22.86 -5.63
CA ALA A 165 -9.04 23.50 -5.13
C ALA A 165 -9.07 23.53 -3.59
N ASP A 166 -10.09 22.92 -2.97
CA ASP A 166 -10.25 22.76 -1.52
C ASP A 166 -9.78 21.40 -1.01
N LEU A 167 -9.14 20.59 -1.87
CA LEU A 167 -8.56 19.30 -1.53
C LEU A 167 -7.08 19.48 -1.20
N GLU A 168 -6.68 18.98 -0.05
CA GLU A 168 -5.30 18.96 0.43
C GLU A 168 -4.88 17.54 0.74
N LEU A 169 -3.70 17.14 0.26
CA LEU A 169 -3.08 15.84 0.56
C LEU A 169 -1.67 16.10 1.08
N ASN A 170 -1.40 15.66 2.30
CA ASN A 170 -0.07 15.70 2.89
C ASN A 170 0.60 14.34 2.74
N GLU A 171 1.69 14.27 1.96
CA GLU A 171 2.41 13.04 1.68
C GLU A 171 3.13 12.49 2.92
N ALA A 172 3.60 13.37 3.80
CA ALA A 172 4.34 12.97 4.99
C ALA A 172 3.44 12.43 6.11
N THR A 173 2.31 13.11 6.38
CA THR A 173 1.40 12.68 7.45
C THR A 173 0.34 11.70 6.95
N HIS A 174 0.25 11.44 5.63
CA HIS A 174 -0.82 10.67 4.99
C HIS A 174 -2.23 11.21 5.32
N GLU A 175 -2.33 12.50 5.60
CA GLU A 175 -3.60 13.16 5.84
C GLU A 175 -4.19 13.72 4.55
N VAL A 176 -5.49 13.57 4.39
CA VAL A 176 -6.27 14.18 3.32
C VAL A 176 -7.38 15.03 3.91
N LYS A 177 -7.54 16.26 3.39
CA LYS A 177 -8.61 17.17 3.80
C LYS A 177 -9.36 17.68 2.59
N ARG A 178 -10.67 17.81 2.71
CA ARG A 178 -11.54 18.46 1.72
C ARG A 178 -12.36 19.54 2.39
N GLY A 179 -12.21 20.80 1.94
CA GLY A 179 -12.85 21.93 2.59
C GLY A 179 -12.51 22.08 4.09
N GLY A 180 -11.27 21.69 4.47
CA GLY A 180 -10.79 21.69 5.86
C GLY A 180 -11.20 20.45 6.69
N ASN A 181 -12.09 19.60 6.21
CA ASN A 181 -12.52 18.39 6.91
C ASN A 181 -11.59 17.21 6.57
N LEU A 182 -11.16 16.46 7.59
CA LEU A 182 -10.33 15.28 7.45
C LEU A 182 -11.13 14.16 6.76
N ILE A 183 -10.48 13.50 5.80
CA ILE A 183 -11.01 12.34 5.07
C ILE A 183 -10.14 11.13 5.35
N GLU A 184 -10.74 10.05 5.84
CA GLU A 184 -10.04 8.80 6.04
C GLU A 184 -9.99 7.99 4.74
N LEU A 185 -8.77 7.74 4.27
CA LEU A 185 -8.50 6.91 3.10
C LEU A 185 -7.71 5.66 3.51
N SER A 186 -7.99 4.55 2.82
CA SER A 186 -7.09 3.39 2.87
C SER A 186 -5.76 3.72 2.14
N PRO A 187 -4.67 2.96 2.38
CA PRO A 187 -3.40 3.21 1.70
C PRO A 187 -3.51 3.24 0.17
N THR A 188 -4.30 2.35 -0.41
CA THR A 188 -4.50 2.32 -1.87
C THR A 188 -5.33 3.51 -2.39
N GLU A 189 -6.39 3.91 -1.66
CA GLU A 189 -7.15 5.12 -2.00
C GLU A 189 -6.26 6.37 -1.93
N PHE A 190 -5.38 6.45 -0.94
CA PHE A 190 -4.43 7.56 -0.80
C PHE A 190 -3.49 7.64 -2.01
N ILE A 191 -2.88 6.53 -2.43
CA ILE A 191 -1.99 6.50 -3.59
C ILE A 191 -2.73 6.82 -4.88
N LEU A 192 -3.93 6.28 -5.06
CA LEU A 192 -4.76 6.60 -6.21
C LEU A 192 -5.10 8.10 -6.25
N LEU A 193 -5.51 8.68 -5.11
CA LEU A 193 -5.78 10.10 -5.03
C LEU A 193 -4.54 10.96 -5.31
N ARG A 194 -3.40 10.59 -4.71
CA ARG A 194 -2.12 11.24 -4.97
C ARG A 194 -1.77 11.22 -6.45
N TYR A 195 -1.94 10.05 -7.10
CA TYR A 195 -1.66 9.92 -8.53
C TYR A 195 -2.57 10.80 -9.39
N LEU A 196 -3.85 10.90 -9.05
CA LEU A 196 -4.78 11.80 -9.72
C LEU A 196 -4.41 13.28 -9.49
N LEU A 197 -3.97 13.65 -8.28
CA LEU A 197 -3.57 15.02 -7.92
C LEU A 197 -2.32 15.48 -8.68
N ILE A 198 -1.25 14.68 -8.73
CA ILE A 198 -0.03 15.03 -9.46
C ILE A 198 -0.25 15.09 -10.99
N ASN A 199 -1.32 14.47 -11.48
CA ASN A 199 -1.77 14.53 -12.86
C ASN A 199 -3.04 15.39 -13.04
N ALA A 200 -3.30 16.32 -12.11
CA ALA A 200 -4.47 17.18 -12.21
C ALA A 200 -4.58 17.84 -13.58
N ASP A 201 -5.82 18.02 -14.06
CA ASP A 201 -6.17 18.52 -15.41
C ASP A 201 -5.75 17.63 -16.58
N ARG A 202 -5.03 16.54 -16.36
CA ARG A 202 -4.69 15.54 -17.37
C ARG A 202 -5.59 14.32 -17.27
N VAL A 203 -5.84 13.66 -18.40
CA VAL A 203 -6.55 12.38 -18.42
C VAL A 203 -5.53 11.27 -18.18
N VAL A 204 -5.74 10.47 -17.14
CA VAL A 204 -4.97 9.25 -16.87
C VAL A 204 -5.80 8.04 -17.27
N SER A 205 -5.22 7.15 -18.09
CA SER A 205 -5.89 5.94 -18.53
C SER A 205 -5.99 4.90 -17.39
N LYS A 206 -6.93 3.96 -17.50
CA LYS A 206 -7.04 2.85 -16.55
C LYS A 206 -5.74 2.05 -16.45
N ALA A 207 -5.06 1.82 -17.60
CA ALA A 207 -3.79 1.10 -17.64
C ALA A 207 -2.69 1.85 -16.87
N GLN A 208 -2.59 3.17 -17.01
CA GLN A 208 -1.64 3.98 -16.26
C GLN A 208 -1.94 3.98 -14.76
N ILE A 209 -3.22 4.01 -14.39
CA ILE A 209 -3.63 3.91 -12.97
C ILE A 209 -3.26 2.53 -12.41
N LEU A 210 -3.55 1.45 -13.14
CA LEU A 210 -3.19 0.09 -12.75
C LEU A 210 -1.68 -0.05 -12.56
N ASP A 211 -0.90 0.41 -13.52
CA ASP A 211 0.56 0.34 -13.48
C ASP A 211 1.14 1.12 -12.29
N HIS A 212 0.62 2.32 -12.03
CA HIS A 212 1.12 3.17 -10.95
C HIS A 212 0.69 2.71 -9.57
N VAL A 213 -0.58 2.33 -9.39
CA VAL A 213 -1.17 2.01 -8.09
C VAL A 213 -0.97 0.55 -7.72
N TRP A 214 -1.08 -0.38 -8.67
CA TRP A 214 -0.95 -1.83 -8.43
C TRP A 214 0.32 -2.46 -9.03
N GLN A 215 1.04 -1.75 -9.92
CA GLN A 215 2.24 -2.18 -10.65
C GLN A 215 2.05 -3.34 -11.65
N TYR A 216 3.05 -3.52 -12.54
CA TYR A 216 3.02 -4.25 -13.80
C TYR A 216 2.58 -5.72 -13.79
N ASP A 217 2.54 -6.39 -12.64
CA ASP A 217 2.13 -7.80 -12.53
C ASP A 217 0.67 -8.01 -12.12
N PHE A 218 -0.16 -6.96 -12.17
CA PHE A 218 -1.57 -7.09 -11.85
C PHE A 218 -2.30 -7.89 -12.95
N ARG A 219 -2.39 -9.21 -12.76
CA ARG A 219 -3.21 -10.13 -13.59
C ARG A 219 -4.70 -10.13 -13.18
N GLY A 220 -5.09 -9.21 -12.30
CA GLY A 220 -6.46 -9.09 -11.83
C GLY A 220 -7.37 -8.36 -12.79
N ASP A 221 -8.66 -8.30 -12.43
CA ASP A 221 -9.70 -7.62 -13.20
C ASP A 221 -9.43 -6.10 -13.27
N ALA A 222 -9.41 -5.55 -14.48
CA ALA A 222 -9.30 -4.10 -14.71
C ALA A 222 -10.43 -3.30 -14.05
N GLY A 223 -11.51 -3.93 -13.63
CA GLY A 223 -12.62 -3.34 -12.86
C GLY A 223 -12.24 -2.84 -11.47
N ILE A 224 -11.04 -3.20 -10.95
CA ILE A 224 -10.55 -2.68 -9.67
C ILE A 224 -10.41 -1.15 -9.68
N VAL A 225 -10.00 -0.57 -10.81
CA VAL A 225 -9.84 0.89 -10.96
C VAL A 225 -11.19 1.58 -10.77
N GLU A 226 -12.25 1.09 -11.45
CA GLU A 226 -13.60 1.63 -11.34
C GLU A 226 -14.11 1.58 -9.89
N THR A 227 -13.83 0.49 -9.23
CA THR A 227 -14.22 0.27 -7.84
C THR A 227 -13.56 1.31 -6.91
N TYR A 228 -12.25 1.48 -6.98
CA TYR A 228 -11.54 2.47 -6.16
C TYR A 228 -11.87 3.92 -6.52
N ILE A 229 -12.10 4.22 -7.78
CA ILE A 229 -12.64 5.53 -8.19
C ILE A 229 -14.02 5.78 -7.57
N SER A 230 -14.88 4.74 -7.53
CA SER A 230 -16.19 4.86 -6.88
C SER A 230 -16.05 5.16 -5.39
N TYR A 231 -15.09 4.51 -4.70
CA TYR A 231 -14.84 4.76 -3.27
C TYR A 231 -14.29 6.15 -3.01
N LEU A 232 -13.32 6.60 -3.80
CA LEU A 232 -12.82 7.95 -3.69
C LEU A 232 -13.93 9.00 -3.88
N ARG A 233 -14.80 8.82 -4.88
CA ARG A 233 -15.94 9.72 -5.10
C ARG A 233 -16.87 9.79 -3.90
N LYS A 234 -17.18 8.65 -3.27
CA LYS A 234 -18.01 8.60 -2.06
C LYS A 234 -17.41 9.34 -0.87
N LYS A 235 -16.08 9.53 -0.85
CA LYS A 235 -15.36 10.20 0.25
C LYS A 235 -15.01 11.66 -0.10
N ILE A 236 -14.65 11.93 -1.35
CA ILE A 236 -14.13 13.22 -1.78
C ILE A 236 -15.19 14.06 -2.49
N ASP A 237 -16.00 13.45 -3.35
CA ASP A 237 -16.99 14.12 -4.18
C ASP A 237 -18.38 14.20 -3.53
N ILE A 238 -18.46 14.10 -2.19
CA ILE A 238 -19.68 14.32 -1.39
C ILE A 238 -20.07 15.79 -1.30
N VAL A 239 -19.12 16.69 -1.61
CA VAL A 239 -19.32 18.15 -1.64
C VAL A 239 -19.04 18.68 -3.04
N ASP A 240 -19.74 19.76 -3.42
CA ASP A 240 -19.48 20.43 -4.69
C ASP A 240 -18.28 21.40 -4.59
N PRO A 241 -17.53 21.56 -5.67
CA PRO A 241 -17.66 20.87 -6.97
C PRO A 241 -17.06 19.45 -6.94
N GLN A 242 -17.68 18.52 -7.68
CA GLN A 242 -17.08 17.20 -7.90
C GLN A 242 -15.77 17.36 -8.67
N LEU A 243 -14.71 16.70 -8.21
CA LEU A 243 -13.36 16.83 -8.77
C LEU A 243 -12.95 15.65 -9.68
N ILE A 244 -13.46 14.44 -9.40
CA ILE A 244 -13.08 13.22 -10.14
C ILE A 244 -14.04 12.98 -11.30
N HIS A 245 -13.58 13.19 -12.53
CA HIS A 245 -14.39 13.05 -13.74
C HIS A 245 -14.01 11.80 -14.54
N THR A 246 -15.01 11.10 -15.08
CA THR A 246 -14.79 10.02 -16.05
C THR A 246 -14.70 10.58 -17.45
N VAL A 247 -13.63 10.20 -18.17
CA VAL A 247 -13.50 10.43 -19.62
C VAL A 247 -13.83 9.12 -20.32
N ARG A 248 -15.05 9.02 -20.86
CA ARG A 248 -15.57 7.76 -21.42
C ARG A 248 -14.60 7.17 -22.46
N GLY A 249 -14.34 5.87 -22.34
CA GLY A 249 -13.44 5.13 -23.22
C GLY A 249 -11.94 5.40 -23.03
N VAL A 250 -11.54 6.37 -22.18
CA VAL A 250 -10.14 6.76 -21.96
C VAL A 250 -9.68 6.48 -20.54
N GLY A 251 -10.35 7.07 -19.54
CA GLY A 251 -9.91 6.95 -18.14
C GLY A 251 -10.53 8.00 -17.24
N TYR A 252 -9.73 8.59 -16.36
CA TYR A 252 -10.18 9.52 -15.34
C TYR A 252 -9.34 10.79 -15.32
N ARG A 253 -9.95 11.86 -14.83
CA ARG A 253 -9.29 13.16 -14.68
C ARG A 253 -9.77 13.86 -13.42
N LEU A 254 -8.86 14.39 -12.64
CA LEU A 254 -9.15 15.30 -11.54
C LEU A 254 -9.10 16.73 -12.09
N ARG A 255 -10.23 17.47 -12.00
CA ARG A 255 -10.33 18.86 -12.47
C ARG A 255 -11.46 19.61 -11.78
N LEU A 256 -11.40 20.94 -11.81
CA LEU A 256 -12.55 21.78 -11.52
C LEU A 256 -13.55 21.75 -12.70
N PRO A 257 -14.87 21.82 -12.44
CA PRO A 257 -15.85 22.01 -13.49
C PRO A 257 -15.51 23.27 -14.28
N SER A 258 -15.57 23.18 -15.60
CA SER A 258 -15.48 24.39 -16.44
C SER A 258 -16.63 25.31 -16.03
N LYS A 259 -16.34 26.58 -15.72
CA LYS A 259 -17.40 27.58 -15.62
C LYS A 259 -18.13 27.57 -16.96
N VAL A 260 -19.37 27.11 -16.96
CA VAL A 260 -20.23 27.30 -18.13
C VAL A 260 -20.43 28.81 -18.25
N ALA A 261 -19.86 29.36 -19.31
CA ALA A 261 -20.02 30.78 -19.65
C ALA A 261 -21.45 31.03 -20.14
#